data_77f733537fbaa2e7bb14b30e0b85801e
#
_entry.id   77f733537fbaa2e7bb14b30e0b85801e
#
_cell.length_a   1.000
_cell.length_b   1.000
_cell.length_c   1.000
_cell.angle_alpha   90.00
_cell.angle_beta   90.00
_cell.angle_gamma   90.00
#
_symmetry.space_group_name_H-M   'P 1'
#
loop_
_entity.id
_entity.type
_entity.pdbx_description
1 polymer ?
#
loop_
_entity_poly.entity_id
_entity_poly.type
_entity_poly.pdbx_seq_one_letter_code
_entity_poly.pdbx_strand_id
1 'polypeptide(L)'
;MRQFSTETVTPDPPPPTWDRHSCLFSLVQALRGRRRTGGPACRSAQAWRPVRTSGFTLLELMIVISIILILISIAAPIYRTSIIRSKEAVLRDDLFTLRSLIDQYTVDKQEAPQGLEDLATAGYLRQVPVDPFTGSSETWEVVFEEDVLMNPDQTAPGIVDVHSGSTARSLTGELYSSW
;
A
#
# COMPACT_ATOMS: atom_id res chain seq x y z
N MET A 1 -32.74 5.44 -20.06
CA MET A 1 -32.41 6.86 -19.83
C MET A 1 -32.29 7.06 -18.32
N ARG A 2 -31.08 7.12 -17.77
CA ARG A 2 -30.84 7.43 -16.35
C ARG A 2 -30.24 8.82 -16.30
N GLN A 3 -30.94 9.74 -15.62
CA GLN A 3 -30.48 11.12 -15.44
C GLN A 3 -29.34 11.13 -14.42
N PHE A 4 -28.20 11.69 -14.83
CA PHE A 4 -27.08 12.03 -13.95
C PHE A 4 -27.42 13.36 -13.25
N SER A 5 -27.64 13.32 -11.95
CA SER A 5 -27.73 14.52 -11.11
C SER A 5 -26.30 15.06 -10.89
N THR A 6 -26.02 16.23 -11.42
CA THR A 6 -24.80 16.99 -11.16
C THR A 6 -24.90 17.64 -9.79
N GLU A 7 -24.22 17.08 -8.82
CA GLU A 7 -24.05 17.66 -7.48
C GLU A 7 -22.99 18.77 -7.57
N THR A 8 -23.43 20.01 -7.42
CA THR A 8 -22.56 21.19 -7.40
C THR A 8 -21.83 21.26 -6.07
N VAL A 9 -20.53 20.92 -6.09
CA VAL A 9 -19.60 21.11 -4.98
C VAL A 9 -19.37 22.60 -4.80
N THR A 10 -19.84 23.18 -3.69
CA THR A 10 -19.51 24.55 -3.27
C THR A 10 -18.08 24.59 -2.73
N PRO A 11 -17.22 25.52 -3.18
CA PRO A 11 -15.87 25.64 -2.67
C PRO A 11 -15.88 26.21 -1.25
N ASP A 12 -14.99 25.67 -0.40
CA ASP A 12 -14.76 26.11 0.97
C ASP A 12 -14.32 27.58 1.04
N PRO A 13 -14.75 28.34 2.07
CA PRO A 13 -14.33 29.72 2.25
C PRO A 13 -12.83 29.79 2.58
N PRO A 14 -12.12 30.84 2.07
CA PRO A 14 -10.71 31.00 2.32
C PRO A 14 -10.42 31.30 3.80
N PRO A 15 -9.24 30.88 4.31
CA PRO A 15 -8.86 31.12 5.71
C PRO A 15 -8.65 32.62 5.98
N PRO A 16 -8.88 33.10 7.24
CA PRO A 16 -8.76 34.50 7.61
C PRO A 16 -7.31 35.00 7.43
N THR A 17 -7.15 36.02 6.61
CA THR A 17 -5.88 36.73 6.41
C THR A 17 -5.57 37.59 7.63
N TRP A 18 -4.48 37.26 8.34
CA TRP A 18 -3.96 38.08 9.43
C TRP A 18 -3.25 39.32 8.85
N ASP A 19 -3.92 40.46 8.89
CA ASP A 19 -3.35 41.71 8.42
C ASP A 19 -2.38 42.26 9.47
N ARG A 20 -1.08 42.10 9.22
CA ARG A 20 0.01 42.57 10.10
C ARG A 20 0.23 44.10 10.07
N HIS A 21 -0.55 44.81 9.26
CA HIS A 21 -0.33 46.23 9.05
C HIS A 21 -1.13 47.16 9.97
N SER A 22 -2.10 46.65 10.74
CA SER A 22 -2.95 47.49 11.57
C SER A 22 -2.32 47.90 12.91
N CYS A 23 -1.22 47.27 13.35
CA CYS A 23 -0.58 47.64 14.64
C CYS A 23 0.49 48.75 14.54
N LEU A 24 1.03 49.03 13.33
CA LEU A 24 2.10 50.04 13.21
C LEU A 24 1.59 51.46 13.01
N PHE A 25 0.33 51.65 12.60
CA PHE A 25 -0.22 52.98 12.37
C PHE A 25 -0.65 53.70 13.67
N SER A 26 -0.84 52.96 14.76
CA SER A 26 -1.25 53.51 16.04
C SER A 26 -0.09 54.12 16.88
N LEU A 27 1.16 53.79 16.54
CA LEU A 27 2.35 54.18 17.32
C LEU A 27 2.91 55.56 16.87
N VAL A 28 2.59 56.00 15.65
CA VAL A 28 3.08 57.29 15.13
C VAL A 28 2.22 58.49 15.55
N GLN A 29 0.97 58.25 15.94
CA GLN A 29 0.08 59.33 16.42
C GLN A 29 0.20 59.68 17.90
N ALA A 30 0.93 58.87 18.68
CA ALA A 30 1.09 59.11 20.13
C ALA A 30 2.18 60.14 20.48
N LEU A 31 2.94 60.68 19.52
CA LEU A 31 4.04 61.64 19.76
C LEU A 31 3.70 63.11 19.53
N ARG A 32 2.45 63.44 19.19
CA ARG A 32 2.03 64.90 19.11
C ARG A 32 1.07 65.25 20.21
N GLY A 33 1.64 65.82 21.22
CA GLY A 33 1.04 66.22 22.45
C GLY A 33 -0.34 66.87 22.37
N ARG A 34 -1.22 66.45 23.29
CA ARG A 34 -2.10 67.35 24.04
C ARG A 34 -2.73 66.64 25.22
N ARG A 35 -2.56 67.25 26.41
CA ARG A 35 -3.26 66.91 27.63
C ARG A 35 -4.77 66.85 27.40
N ARG A 36 -5.44 65.84 27.92
CA ARG A 36 -6.79 65.87 28.53
C ARG A 36 -7.22 64.50 28.99
N THR A 37 -7.25 64.36 30.31
CA THR A 37 -8.41 63.94 31.13
C THR A 37 -9.10 62.62 30.68
N GLY A 38 -8.95 61.57 31.52
CA GLY A 38 -10.01 60.65 31.84
C GLY A 38 -10.56 59.80 30.69
N GLY A 39 -9.79 58.87 30.21
CA GLY A 39 -10.33 57.78 29.41
C GLY A 39 -10.58 56.51 30.27
N PRO A 40 -11.68 55.80 30.08
CA PRO A 40 -11.97 54.57 30.83
C PRO A 40 -10.89 53.51 30.57
N ALA A 41 -10.33 53.03 31.67
CA ALA A 41 -9.39 51.92 31.62
C ALA A 41 -10.03 50.74 30.89
N CYS A 42 -9.55 50.45 29.67
CA CYS A 42 -9.80 49.17 29.03
C CYS A 42 -9.15 48.06 29.86
N ARG A 43 -9.86 47.62 30.88
CA ARG A 43 -9.60 46.37 31.57
C ARG A 43 -10.09 45.24 30.66
N SER A 44 -9.38 44.96 29.58
CA SER A 44 -9.43 43.63 28.97
C SER A 44 -8.61 42.68 29.84
N ALA A 45 -9.12 42.45 31.04
CA ALA A 45 -8.73 41.25 31.76
C ALA A 45 -9.27 40.07 30.97
N GLN A 46 -8.52 39.64 29.96
CA GLN A 46 -8.67 38.30 29.43
C GLN A 46 -8.43 37.37 30.60
N ALA A 47 -9.51 36.98 31.24
CA ALA A 47 -9.49 35.91 32.22
C ALA A 47 -8.97 34.69 31.49
N TRP A 48 -7.71 34.37 31.75
CA TRP A 48 -7.14 33.06 31.38
C TRP A 48 -8.03 32.01 32.03
N ARG A 49 -8.99 31.51 31.26
CA ARG A 49 -9.72 30.33 31.69
C ARG A 49 -8.69 29.21 31.74
N PRO A 50 -8.38 28.65 32.91
CA PRO A 50 -7.51 27.53 32.99
C PRO A 50 -8.19 26.42 32.16
N VAL A 51 -7.54 26.01 31.06
CA VAL A 51 -7.92 24.81 30.35
C VAL A 51 -7.79 23.71 31.39
N ARG A 52 -8.92 23.17 31.82
CA ARG A 52 -8.94 22.02 32.71
C ARG A 52 -8.31 20.87 31.91
N THR A 53 -7.04 20.67 32.04
CA THR A 53 -6.37 19.42 31.64
C THR A 53 -6.86 18.37 32.61
N SER A 54 -7.95 17.69 32.25
CA SER A 54 -8.35 16.47 32.94
C SER A 54 -7.24 15.45 32.69
N GLY A 55 -6.42 15.23 33.70
CA GLY A 55 -5.44 14.14 33.67
C GLY A 55 -6.17 12.81 33.70
N PHE A 56 -5.71 11.83 32.89
CA PHE A 56 -6.22 10.47 32.93
C PHE A 56 -5.96 9.83 34.28
N THR A 57 -6.94 9.11 34.80
CA THR A 57 -6.74 8.31 36.02
C THR A 57 -5.94 7.06 35.67
N LEU A 58 -5.12 6.59 36.63
CA LEU A 58 -4.34 5.37 36.46
C LEU A 58 -5.24 4.16 36.17
N LEU A 59 -6.42 4.12 36.78
CA LEU A 59 -7.44 3.09 36.54
C LEU A 59 -7.99 3.13 35.12
N GLU A 60 -8.25 4.31 34.56
CA GLU A 60 -8.73 4.49 33.19
C GLU A 60 -7.70 3.96 32.18
N LEU A 61 -6.41 4.27 32.40
CA LEU A 61 -5.34 3.75 31.56
C LEU A 61 -5.29 2.21 31.62
N MET A 62 -5.41 1.60 32.81
CA MET A 62 -5.41 0.15 32.96
C MET A 62 -6.58 -0.51 32.23
N ILE A 63 -7.77 0.07 32.27
CA ILE A 63 -8.94 -0.46 31.56
C ILE A 63 -8.70 -0.36 30.04
N VAL A 64 -8.22 0.76 29.55
CA VAL A 64 -7.98 0.97 28.10
C VAL A 64 -6.95 -0.01 27.57
N ILE A 65 -5.80 -0.18 28.23
CA ILE A 65 -4.79 -1.15 27.78
C ILE A 65 -5.31 -2.57 27.85
N SER A 66 -6.12 -2.93 28.84
CA SER A 66 -6.71 -4.26 28.97
C SER A 66 -7.64 -4.57 27.79
N ILE A 67 -8.49 -3.63 27.41
CA ILE A 67 -9.38 -3.77 26.22
C ILE A 67 -8.56 -3.90 24.95
N ILE A 68 -7.53 -3.09 24.75
CA ILE A 68 -6.66 -3.13 23.56
C ILE A 68 -5.98 -4.50 23.47
N LEU A 69 -5.44 -5.04 24.56
CA LEU A 69 -4.80 -6.36 24.57
C LEU A 69 -5.76 -7.48 24.19
N ILE A 70 -7.01 -7.44 24.68
CA ILE A 70 -8.04 -8.40 24.29
C ILE A 70 -8.34 -8.32 22.80
N LEU A 71 -8.50 -7.13 22.25
CA LEU A 71 -8.77 -6.95 20.82
C LEU A 71 -7.60 -7.42 19.94
N ILE A 72 -6.36 -7.10 20.32
CA ILE A 72 -5.17 -7.55 19.59
C ILE A 72 -5.04 -9.07 19.61
N SER A 73 -5.37 -9.74 20.72
CA SER A 73 -5.27 -11.19 20.83
C SER A 73 -6.15 -11.93 19.82
N ILE A 74 -7.28 -11.36 19.44
CA ILE A 74 -8.20 -11.90 18.44
C ILE A 74 -7.79 -11.48 17.02
N ALA A 75 -7.36 -10.23 16.85
CA ALA A 75 -7.04 -9.67 15.53
C ALA A 75 -5.75 -10.24 14.93
N ALA A 76 -4.73 -10.53 15.75
CA ALA A 76 -3.42 -10.94 15.28
C ALA A 76 -3.42 -12.25 14.45
N PRO A 77 -4.10 -13.35 14.84
CA PRO A 77 -4.13 -14.58 14.05
C PRO A 77 -4.88 -14.40 12.72
N ILE A 78 -5.97 -13.63 12.71
CA ILE A 78 -6.77 -13.35 11.51
C ILE A 78 -5.92 -12.58 10.49
N TYR A 79 -5.16 -11.60 10.94
CA TYR A 79 -4.29 -10.80 10.10
C TYR A 79 -3.22 -11.65 9.39
N ARG A 80 -2.55 -12.55 10.11
CA ARG A 80 -1.55 -13.47 9.52
C ARG A 80 -2.14 -14.35 8.44
N THR A 81 -3.31 -14.92 8.67
CA THR A 81 -4.00 -15.77 7.67
C THR A 81 -4.38 -14.98 6.43
N SER A 82 -4.82 -13.72 6.60
CA SER A 82 -5.15 -12.85 5.46
C SER A 82 -3.93 -12.51 4.59
N ILE A 83 -2.76 -12.28 5.19
CA ILE A 83 -1.51 -12.06 4.45
C ILE A 83 -1.14 -13.31 3.63
N ILE A 84 -1.21 -14.50 4.24
CA ILE A 84 -0.88 -15.74 3.54
C ILE A 84 -1.83 -15.95 2.35
N ARG A 85 -3.13 -15.76 2.55
CA ARG A 85 -4.12 -15.86 1.45
C ARG A 85 -3.84 -14.90 0.31
N SER A 86 -3.45 -13.67 0.63
CA SER A 86 -3.07 -12.68 -0.40
C SER A 86 -1.85 -13.13 -1.19
N LYS A 87 -0.83 -13.65 -0.51
CA LYS A 87 0.37 -14.21 -1.16
C LYS A 87 0.05 -15.43 -2.02
N GLU A 88 -0.81 -16.32 -1.54
CA GLU A 88 -1.27 -17.48 -2.32
C GLU A 88 -2.03 -17.06 -3.58
N ALA A 89 -2.86 -16.03 -3.50
CA ALA A 89 -3.57 -15.50 -4.67
C ALA A 89 -2.61 -14.92 -5.71
N VAL A 90 -1.60 -14.15 -5.27
CA VAL A 90 -0.56 -13.61 -6.16
C VAL A 90 0.24 -14.74 -6.79
N LEU A 91 0.68 -15.74 -6.01
CA LEU A 91 1.44 -16.87 -6.56
C LEU A 91 0.66 -17.61 -7.66
N ARG A 92 -0.64 -17.85 -7.46
CA ARG A 92 -1.48 -18.52 -8.50
C ARG A 92 -1.61 -17.68 -9.76
N ASP A 93 -1.75 -16.39 -9.62
CA ASP A 93 -1.86 -15.46 -10.75
C ASP A 93 -0.53 -15.40 -11.53
N ASP A 94 0.59 -15.34 -10.82
CA ASP A 94 1.93 -15.36 -11.41
C ASP A 94 2.19 -16.68 -12.16
N LEU A 95 1.89 -17.83 -11.54
CA LEU A 95 2.03 -19.15 -12.18
C LEU A 95 1.15 -19.26 -13.43
N PHE A 96 -0.11 -18.85 -13.34
CA PHE A 96 -1.03 -18.86 -14.47
C PHE A 96 -0.51 -17.98 -15.62
N THR A 97 -0.02 -16.80 -15.28
CA THR A 97 0.54 -15.85 -16.25
C THR A 97 1.78 -16.43 -16.92
N LEU A 98 2.74 -16.96 -16.15
CA LEU A 98 3.97 -17.56 -16.68
C LEU A 98 3.68 -18.73 -17.61
N ARG A 99 2.82 -19.65 -17.20
CA ARG A 99 2.39 -20.81 -18.04
C ARG A 99 1.74 -20.35 -19.34
N SER A 100 0.83 -19.40 -19.26
CA SER A 100 0.17 -18.83 -20.44
C SER A 100 1.14 -18.15 -21.40
N LEU A 101 2.17 -17.48 -20.89
CA LEU A 101 3.20 -16.84 -21.70
C LEU A 101 4.18 -17.84 -22.32
N ILE A 102 4.49 -18.94 -21.63
CA ILE A 102 5.27 -20.06 -22.18
C ILE A 102 4.52 -20.67 -23.36
N ASP A 103 3.23 -20.97 -23.19
CA ASP A 103 2.38 -21.51 -24.26
C ASP A 103 2.32 -20.55 -25.46
N GLN A 104 2.12 -19.26 -25.21
CA GLN A 104 2.07 -18.25 -26.27
C GLN A 104 3.40 -18.12 -27.00
N TYR A 105 4.52 -18.08 -26.28
CA TYR A 105 5.87 -18.06 -26.87
C TYR A 105 6.10 -19.28 -27.78
N THR A 106 5.73 -20.45 -27.29
CA THR A 106 5.89 -21.74 -28.03
C THR A 106 5.06 -21.73 -29.31
N VAL A 107 3.83 -21.23 -29.28
CA VAL A 107 2.98 -21.12 -30.47
C VAL A 107 3.54 -20.11 -31.47
N ASP A 108 4.02 -18.94 -31.01
CA ASP A 108 4.48 -17.87 -31.87
C ASP A 108 5.86 -18.17 -32.49
N LYS A 109 6.77 -18.79 -31.73
CA LYS A 109 8.14 -19.06 -32.14
C LYS A 109 8.32 -20.47 -32.71
N GLN A 110 7.37 -21.36 -32.50
CA GLN A 110 7.46 -22.82 -32.82
C GLN A 110 8.62 -23.51 -32.08
N GLU A 111 9.13 -22.89 -31.03
CA GLU A 111 10.19 -23.39 -30.17
C GLU A 111 9.84 -23.03 -28.72
N ALA A 112 10.05 -23.93 -27.77
CA ALA A 112 9.85 -23.67 -26.37
C ALA A 112 11.00 -22.80 -25.80
N PRO A 113 10.74 -21.89 -24.85
CA PRO A 113 11.78 -21.03 -24.28
C PRO A 113 12.79 -21.86 -23.48
N GLN A 114 14.06 -21.45 -23.48
CA GLN A 114 15.13 -22.11 -22.73
C GLN A 114 15.19 -21.63 -21.27
N GLY A 115 14.67 -20.41 -21.01
CA GLY A 115 14.63 -19.77 -19.72
C GLY A 115 13.46 -18.80 -19.60
N LEU A 116 13.06 -18.46 -18.37
CA LEU A 116 12.04 -17.42 -18.14
C LEU A 116 12.51 -16.04 -18.61
N GLU A 117 13.83 -15.83 -18.71
CA GLU A 117 14.43 -14.59 -19.22
C GLU A 117 14.20 -14.40 -20.71
N ASP A 118 14.03 -15.49 -21.47
CA ASP A 118 13.71 -15.43 -22.90
C ASP A 118 12.37 -14.78 -23.15
N LEU A 119 11.39 -15.02 -22.27
CA LEU A 119 10.08 -14.36 -22.32
C LEU A 119 10.20 -12.83 -22.14
N ALA A 120 11.11 -12.41 -21.26
CA ALA A 120 11.36 -10.98 -21.03
C ALA A 120 12.13 -10.37 -22.22
N THR A 121 13.12 -11.07 -22.77
CA THR A 121 13.91 -10.59 -23.92
C THR A 121 13.05 -10.52 -25.20
N ALA A 122 12.16 -11.48 -25.39
CA ALA A 122 11.24 -11.48 -26.52
C ALA A 122 10.06 -10.51 -26.38
N GLY A 123 9.90 -9.87 -25.22
CA GLY A 123 8.91 -8.82 -24.96
C GLY A 123 7.52 -9.33 -24.55
N TYR A 124 7.35 -10.60 -24.26
CA TYR A 124 6.11 -11.18 -23.72
C TYR A 124 5.91 -10.79 -22.26
N LEU A 125 7.02 -10.65 -21.53
CA LEU A 125 7.02 -10.27 -20.12
C LEU A 125 7.92 -9.02 -19.94
N ARG A 126 7.55 -8.11 -19.08
CA ARG A 126 8.39 -6.95 -18.77
C ARG A 126 9.61 -7.34 -17.92
N GLN A 127 9.38 -8.22 -16.95
CA GLN A 127 10.39 -8.81 -16.08
C GLN A 127 9.81 -10.06 -15.44
N VAL A 128 10.66 -11.01 -15.07
CA VAL A 128 10.24 -12.22 -14.34
C VAL A 128 9.64 -11.79 -12.98
N PRO A 129 8.43 -12.23 -12.63
CA PRO A 129 7.80 -11.88 -11.36
C PRO A 129 8.59 -12.45 -10.19
N VAL A 130 8.48 -11.77 -9.05
CA VAL A 130 9.11 -12.22 -7.80
C VAL A 130 8.16 -13.16 -7.08
N ASP A 131 8.62 -14.37 -6.76
CA ASP A 131 7.85 -15.32 -5.95
C ASP A 131 7.54 -14.71 -4.57
N PRO A 132 6.26 -14.56 -4.19
CA PRO A 132 5.86 -13.93 -2.94
C PRO A 132 6.28 -14.68 -1.68
N PHE A 133 6.67 -15.96 -1.80
CA PHE A 133 7.11 -16.79 -0.67
C PHE A 133 8.61 -16.85 -0.50
N THR A 134 9.37 -16.91 -1.59
CA THR A 134 10.84 -16.90 -1.54
C THR A 134 11.41 -15.48 -1.57
N GLY A 135 10.68 -14.52 -2.15
CA GLY A 135 11.11 -13.13 -2.30
C GLY A 135 12.17 -12.92 -3.40
N SER A 136 12.36 -13.88 -4.29
CA SER A 136 13.30 -13.81 -5.42
C SER A 136 12.62 -14.18 -6.74
N SER A 137 13.11 -13.64 -7.84
CA SER A 137 12.71 -14.01 -9.20
C SER A 137 13.50 -15.21 -9.76
N GLU A 138 14.57 -15.63 -9.07
CA GLU A 138 15.46 -16.72 -9.52
C GLU A 138 15.06 -18.08 -8.94
N THR A 139 14.08 -18.12 -8.05
CA THR A 139 13.67 -19.33 -7.32
C THR A 139 12.55 -20.11 -7.99
N TRP A 140 12.17 -19.74 -9.20
CA TRP A 140 11.21 -20.53 -9.97
C TRP A 140 11.82 -21.86 -10.41
N GLU A 141 11.14 -22.96 -10.13
CA GLU A 141 11.51 -24.29 -10.61
C GLU A 141 10.87 -24.50 -11.98
N VAL A 142 11.71 -24.68 -13.00
CA VAL A 142 11.26 -24.89 -14.38
C VAL A 142 11.29 -26.36 -14.71
N VAL A 143 10.24 -26.84 -15.38
CA VAL A 143 10.14 -28.21 -15.88
C VAL A 143 10.42 -28.17 -17.37
N PHE A 144 11.40 -28.96 -17.79
CA PHE A 144 11.77 -29.11 -19.19
C PHE A 144 11.01 -30.26 -19.84
N GLU A 145 10.78 -30.14 -21.14
CA GLU A 145 10.20 -31.20 -21.93
C GLU A 145 11.17 -32.40 -21.98
N GLU A 146 10.68 -33.60 -21.58
CA GLU A 146 11.49 -34.81 -21.60
C GLU A 146 11.59 -35.43 -23.03
N ASP A 147 10.63 -35.14 -23.92
CA ASP A 147 10.52 -35.70 -25.25
C ASP A 147 10.85 -34.66 -26.34
N VAL A 148 12.13 -34.58 -26.72
CA VAL A 148 12.64 -33.73 -27.82
C VAL A 148 12.05 -34.16 -29.20
N LEU A 149 11.25 -35.22 -29.24
CA LEU A 149 10.70 -35.79 -30.46
C LEU A 149 9.51 -35.02 -31.05
N MET A 150 8.93 -34.06 -30.29
CA MET A 150 7.80 -33.26 -30.77
C MET A 150 8.20 -32.18 -31.77
N ASN A 151 9.44 -31.63 -31.66
CA ASN A 151 9.97 -30.65 -32.58
C ASN A 151 11.37 -31.06 -33.08
N PRO A 152 11.48 -31.70 -34.26
CA PRO A 152 12.77 -32.19 -34.81
C PRO A 152 13.76 -31.06 -35.10
N ASP A 153 13.32 -29.82 -35.15
CA ASP A 153 14.16 -28.64 -35.38
C ASP A 153 14.69 -27.99 -34.05
N GLN A 154 14.18 -28.41 -32.91
CA GLN A 154 14.61 -27.88 -31.61
C GLN A 154 15.88 -28.62 -31.14
N THR A 155 16.94 -27.84 -30.92
CA THR A 155 18.28 -28.41 -30.58
C THR A 155 18.43 -28.69 -29.08
N ALA A 156 17.57 -28.14 -28.22
CA ALA A 156 17.60 -28.31 -26.76
C ALA A 156 16.18 -28.37 -26.18
N PRO A 157 15.98 -29.12 -25.07
CA PRO A 157 14.67 -29.17 -24.40
C PRO A 157 14.28 -27.79 -23.88
N GLY A 158 13.05 -27.37 -24.14
CA GLY A 158 12.52 -26.12 -23.66
C GLY A 158 11.67 -26.28 -22.40
N ILE A 159 11.32 -25.16 -21.79
CA ILE A 159 10.48 -25.12 -20.59
C ILE A 159 9.02 -25.35 -20.98
N VAL A 160 8.35 -26.28 -20.27
CA VAL A 160 6.93 -26.63 -20.48
C VAL A 160 6.08 -26.17 -19.29
N ASP A 161 6.63 -26.22 -18.07
CA ASP A 161 5.89 -25.83 -16.87
C ASP A 161 6.81 -25.13 -15.88
N VAL A 162 6.17 -24.39 -14.93
CA VAL A 162 6.85 -23.63 -13.89
C VAL A 162 6.15 -23.86 -12.57
N HIS A 163 6.94 -24.07 -11.51
CA HIS A 163 6.50 -24.21 -10.13
C HIS A 163 7.21 -23.20 -9.22
N SER A 164 6.65 -22.97 -8.02
CA SER A 164 7.34 -22.18 -7.00
C SER A 164 8.46 -23.01 -6.36
N GLY A 165 9.65 -22.42 -6.19
CA GLY A 165 10.76 -23.03 -5.42
C GLY A 165 10.58 -22.98 -3.92
N SER A 166 9.39 -22.63 -3.41
CA SER A 166 9.10 -22.58 -1.99
C SER A 166 8.74 -23.96 -1.42
N THR A 167 9.49 -24.39 -0.41
CA THR A 167 9.19 -25.61 0.37
C THR A 167 8.12 -25.42 1.44
N ALA A 168 7.54 -24.23 1.55
CA ALA A 168 6.49 -23.93 2.52
C ALA A 168 5.16 -24.59 2.12
N ARG A 169 4.25 -24.69 3.11
CA ARG A 169 2.91 -25.28 2.89
C ARG A 169 1.85 -24.20 2.84
N SER A 170 0.88 -24.43 1.97
CA SER A 170 -0.30 -23.61 1.82
C SER A 170 -1.23 -23.75 3.04
N LEU A 171 -2.23 -22.88 3.15
CA LEU A 171 -3.28 -23.00 4.18
C LEU A 171 -4.12 -24.28 4.02
N THR A 172 -4.12 -24.89 2.85
CA THR A 172 -4.76 -26.20 2.58
C THR A 172 -3.87 -27.40 2.92
N GLY A 173 -2.57 -27.16 3.22
CA GLY A 173 -1.60 -28.19 3.57
C GLY A 173 -0.75 -28.70 2.42
N GLU A 174 -1.00 -28.30 1.19
CA GLU A 174 -0.21 -28.64 -0.01
C GLU A 174 1.11 -27.86 -0.02
N LEU A 175 2.13 -28.41 -0.66
CA LEU A 175 3.39 -27.70 -0.89
C LEU A 175 3.22 -26.70 -2.05
N TYR A 176 3.82 -25.51 -1.93
CA TYR A 176 3.78 -24.56 -3.05
C TYR A 176 4.57 -25.03 -4.26
N SER A 177 5.58 -25.89 -4.07
CA SER A 177 6.30 -26.54 -5.16
C SER A 177 5.48 -27.54 -5.98
N SER A 178 4.27 -27.86 -5.55
CA SER A 178 3.36 -28.73 -6.30
C SER A 178 2.25 -27.97 -7.04
N TRP A 179 2.28 -26.65 -7.02
CA TRP A 179 1.27 -25.80 -7.66
C TRP A 179 1.55 -25.50 -9.12
#